data_b1c81ab1ccfb447380e5139f8aaa8298
#
_entry.id   b1c81ab1ccfb447380e5139f8aaa8298
#
_cell.length_a   1.000
_cell.length_b   1.000
_cell.length_c   1.000
_cell.angle_alpha   90.00
_cell.angle_beta   90.00
_cell.angle_gamma   90.00
#
_symmetry.space_group_name_H-M   'P 1'
#
loop_
_entity.id
_entity.type
_entity.pdbx_description
1 polymer ?
#
loop_
_entity_poly.entity_id
_entity_poly.type
_entity_poly.pdbx_seq_one_letter_code
_entity_poly.pdbx_strand_id
1 'polypeptide(L)'
;MESSKKLQTYHTASIFAIDRLRMGTDGHGITTLVCLMGCPLRCAYCLNDRCHEEIYSKGSRGLYLNKGIIQLDANELYDHVKIDDLYFQATGGGICFGGGEPTRYASFIEEFRRVCGNVWKITLETSLYCSEDTIRQLAPIVDHWIVDVKDINHVI
;
A
#
# COMPACT_ATOMS: atom_id res chain seq x y z
N MET A 1 21.96 -15.94 -31.42
CA MET A 1 20.67 -15.99 -30.73
C MET A 1 20.86 -15.31 -29.38
N GLU A 2 20.65 -14.00 -29.31
CA GLU A 2 20.74 -13.24 -28.07
C GLU A 2 19.41 -13.37 -27.33
N SER A 3 19.50 -14.00 -26.14
CA SER A 3 18.39 -14.12 -25.21
C SER A 3 18.10 -12.74 -24.63
N SER A 4 17.03 -12.09 -25.11
CA SER A 4 16.48 -10.90 -24.49
C SER A 4 16.09 -11.23 -23.05
N LYS A 5 16.96 -10.93 -22.08
CA LYS A 5 16.57 -10.80 -20.69
C LYS A 5 15.55 -9.65 -20.62
N LYS A 6 14.25 -9.99 -20.59
CA LYS A 6 13.21 -9.07 -20.14
C LYS A 6 13.65 -8.54 -18.78
N LEU A 7 13.95 -7.24 -18.73
CA LEU A 7 14.13 -6.53 -17.46
C LEU A 7 12.81 -6.70 -16.69
N GLN A 8 12.85 -7.49 -15.64
CA GLN A 8 11.73 -7.66 -14.73
C GLN A 8 11.67 -6.34 -13.95
N THR A 9 10.74 -5.48 -14.30
CA THR A 9 10.47 -4.25 -13.55
C THR A 9 9.87 -4.67 -12.21
N TYR A 10 10.70 -4.71 -11.18
CA TYR A 10 10.24 -4.90 -9.81
C TYR A 10 9.47 -3.64 -9.40
N HIS A 11 8.17 -3.80 -9.19
CA HIS A 11 7.34 -2.74 -8.64
C HIS A 11 7.61 -2.64 -7.15
N THR A 12 8.29 -1.59 -6.73
CA THR A 12 8.55 -1.32 -5.32
C THR A 12 7.56 -0.31 -4.76
N ALA A 13 7.23 -0.43 -3.48
CA ALA A 13 6.46 0.56 -2.75
C ALA A 13 7.36 1.30 -1.75
N SER A 14 7.17 2.62 -1.66
CA SER A 14 7.78 3.44 -0.61
C SER A 14 6.84 3.48 0.58
N ILE A 15 7.32 3.03 1.73
CA ILE A 15 6.55 2.79 2.96
C ILE A 15 7.16 3.62 4.08
N PHE A 16 6.34 4.38 4.83
CA PHE A 16 6.82 5.17 5.96
C PHE A 16 6.48 4.57 7.33
N ALA A 17 5.57 3.59 7.38
CA ALA A 17 5.26 2.83 8.59
C ALA A 17 4.63 1.49 8.25
N ILE A 18 4.88 0.50 9.10
CA ILE A 18 4.17 -0.77 9.14
C ILE A 18 3.68 -0.94 10.59
N ASP A 19 2.37 -0.88 10.79
CA ASP A 19 1.74 -0.98 12.10
C ASP A 19 1.01 -2.31 12.20
N ARG A 20 1.52 -3.19 13.07
CA ARG A 20 1.14 -4.60 13.13
C ARG A 20 0.04 -4.86 14.16
N LEU A 21 -0.73 -5.94 13.92
CA LEU A 21 -1.71 -6.50 14.86
C LEU A 21 -2.80 -5.49 15.27
N ARG A 22 -3.31 -4.75 14.30
CA ARG A 22 -4.41 -3.81 14.50
C ARG A 22 -5.75 -4.56 14.55
N MET A 23 -6.66 -4.09 15.37
CA MET A 23 -7.95 -4.74 15.57
C MET A 23 -9.11 -3.76 15.38
N GLY A 24 -10.00 -4.08 14.45
CA GLY A 24 -11.29 -3.41 14.30
C GLY A 24 -11.28 -2.03 13.65
N THR A 25 -10.13 -1.57 13.11
CA THR A 25 -10.00 -0.25 12.49
C THR A 25 -9.75 -0.34 10.98
N ASP A 26 -8.95 -1.30 10.54
CA ASP A 26 -8.40 -1.31 9.19
C ASP A 26 -8.87 -2.53 8.40
N GLY A 27 -10.11 -2.92 8.57
CA GLY A 27 -10.72 -4.08 7.92
C GLY A 27 -11.21 -5.13 8.89
N HIS A 28 -11.47 -6.33 8.39
CA HIS A 28 -11.97 -7.45 9.16
C HIS A 28 -10.83 -8.24 9.82
N GLY A 29 -11.07 -8.72 11.04
CA GLY A 29 -10.08 -9.51 11.78
C GLY A 29 -8.89 -8.69 12.29
N ILE A 30 -7.77 -9.37 12.48
CA ILE A 30 -6.49 -8.73 12.83
C ILE A 30 -5.79 -8.37 11.53
N THR A 31 -5.34 -7.11 11.42
CA THR A 31 -4.69 -6.59 10.22
C THR A 31 -3.31 -6.00 10.54
N THR A 32 -2.48 -5.92 9.53
CA THR A 32 -1.25 -5.13 9.55
C THR A 32 -1.42 -3.99 8.55
N LEU A 33 -1.35 -2.74 9.03
CA LEU A 33 -1.43 -1.54 8.20
C LEU A 33 -0.07 -1.20 7.60
N VAL A 34 -0.02 -1.11 6.28
CA VAL A 34 1.14 -0.68 5.51
C VAL A 34 0.90 0.74 5.02
N CYS A 35 1.61 1.70 5.60
CA CYS A 35 1.47 3.12 5.30
C CYS A 35 2.34 3.52 4.11
N LEU A 36 1.70 3.75 2.97
CA LEU A 36 2.34 4.08 1.69
C LEU A 36 2.61 5.58 1.56
N MET A 37 3.72 5.92 0.89
CA MET A 37 4.06 7.30 0.56
C MET A 37 3.23 7.83 -0.61
N GLY A 38 2.97 9.13 -0.58
CA GLY A 38 2.31 9.85 -1.67
C GLY A 38 0.79 9.82 -1.61
N CYS A 39 0.21 11.01 -1.67
CA CYS A 39 -1.23 11.20 -1.81
C CYS A 39 -1.47 12.38 -2.76
N PRO A 40 -2.41 12.30 -3.71
CA PRO A 40 -2.74 13.42 -4.60
C PRO A 40 -3.52 14.53 -3.90
N LEU A 41 -4.13 14.22 -2.74
CA LEU A 41 -4.91 15.16 -1.95
C LEU A 41 -4.06 15.76 -0.83
N ARG A 42 -4.41 16.97 -0.38
CA ARG A 42 -3.81 17.69 0.77
C ARG A 42 -4.92 18.12 1.73
N CYS A 43 -5.56 17.14 2.36
CA CYS A 43 -6.65 17.36 3.28
C CYS A 43 -6.18 18.14 4.53
N ALA A 44 -6.92 19.16 4.93
CA ALA A 44 -6.58 19.98 6.09
C ALA A 44 -6.60 19.19 7.43
N TYR A 45 -7.28 18.05 7.46
CA TYR A 45 -7.38 17.14 8.61
C TYR A 45 -6.60 15.83 8.40
N CYS A 46 -5.58 15.82 7.53
CA CYS A 46 -4.81 14.62 7.26
C CYS A 46 -4.06 14.14 8.52
N LEU A 47 -4.29 12.90 8.92
CA LEU A 47 -3.57 12.27 10.04
C LEU A 47 -2.23 11.66 9.62
N ASN A 48 -2.01 11.56 8.30
CA ASN A 48 -0.85 10.90 7.71
C ASN A 48 -0.04 11.86 6.83
N ASP A 49 0.22 13.07 7.32
CA ASP A 49 0.94 14.13 6.60
C ASP A 49 2.34 13.71 6.14
N ARG A 50 2.97 12.74 6.84
CA ARG A 50 4.23 12.11 6.42
C ARG A 50 4.19 11.52 5.01
N CYS A 51 3.03 11.13 4.51
CA CYS A 51 2.92 10.63 3.14
C CYS A 51 3.31 11.66 2.07
N HIS A 52 3.42 12.95 2.44
CA HIS A 52 3.83 14.05 1.57
C HIS A 52 5.30 14.42 1.69
N GLU A 53 6.04 13.81 2.60
CA GLU A 53 7.49 14.04 2.72
C GLU A 53 8.22 13.58 1.46
N GLU A 54 9.39 14.16 1.22
CA GLU A 54 10.25 13.71 0.13
C GLU A 54 10.78 12.31 0.42
N ILE A 55 10.64 11.41 -0.56
CA ILE A 55 11.13 10.03 -0.43
C ILE A 55 12.66 10.00 -0.40
N TYR A 56 13.29 10.89 -1.18
CA TYR A 56 14.73 10.99 -1.30
C TYR A 56 15.23 12.37 -0.92
N SER A 57 16.35 12.42 -0.22
CA SER A 57 17.10 13.65 0.02
C SER A 57 18.44 13.60 -0.72
N LYS A 58 18.89 14.79 -1.18
CA LYS A 58 20.17 14.97 -1.84
C LYS A 58 21.26 15.29 -0.81
N GLY A 59 22.23 14.43 -0.68
CA GLY A 59 23.40 14.64 0.17
C GLY A 59 24.71 14.77 -0.63
N SER A 60 25.82 15.00 0.07
CA SER A 60 27.15 15.16 -0.52
C SER A 60 27.64 13.95 -1.33
N ARG A 61 27.08 12.76 -1.10
CA ARG A 61 27.43 11.51 -1.78
C ARG A 61 26.38 11.00 -2.76
N GLY A 62 25.34 11.81 -3.06
CA GLY A 62 24.25 11.46 -3.96
C GLY A 62 22.89 11.44 -3.29
N LEU A 63 21.96 10.71 -3.90
CA LEU A 63 20.58 10.57 -3.43
C LEU A 63 20.50 9.43 -2.41
N TYR A 64 19.79 9.65 -1.31
CA TYR A 64 19.51 8.62 -0.28
C TYR A 64 18.08 8.70 0.19
N LEU A 65 17.55 7.57 0.68
CA LEU A 65 16.20 7.52 1.26
C LEU A 65 16.15 8.37 2.54
N ASN A 66 15.05 9.11 2.70
CA ASN A 66 14.80 9.83 3.93
C ASN A 66 14.62 8.87 5.11
N LYS A 67 15.01 9.32 6.30
CA LYS A 67 14.96 8.51 7.51
C LYS A 67 13.54 8.01 7.80
N GLY A 68 13.40 6.71 8.01
CA GLY A 68 12.14 6.07 8.32
C GLY A 68 11.25 5.77 7.11
N ILE A 69 11.78 5.96 5.89
CA ILE A 69 11.16 5.45 4.65
C ILE A 69 11.94 4.22 4.22
N ILE A 70 11.23 3.16 3.90
CA ILE A 70 11.78 1.94 3.31
C ILE A 70 11.15 1.72 1.93
N GLN A 71 11.90 1.08 1.04
CA GLN A 71 11.37 0.62 -0.25
C GLN A 71 11.44 -0.90 -0.28
N LEU A 72 10.28 -1.50 -0.52
CA LEU A 72 10.15 -2.95 -0.58
C LEU A 72 9.45 -3.36 -1.87
N ASP A 73 9.87 -4.48 -2.45
CA ASP A 73 9.06 -5.20 -3.42
C ASP A 73 8.01 -6.08 -2.71
N ALA A 74 7.16 -6.74 -3.49
CA ALA A 74 6.06 -7.54 -2.95
C ALA A 74 6.55 -8.74 -2.12
N ASN A 75 7.67 -9.36 -2.49
CA ASN A 75 8.24 -10.49 -1.75
C ASN A 75 8.87 -10.02 -0.44
N GLU A 76 9.61 -8.91 -0.48
CA GLU A 76 10.23 -8.30 0.69
C GLU A 76 9.16 -7.86 1.70
N LEU A 77 8.06 -7.26 1.23
CA LEU A 77 6.94 -6.93 2.11
C LEU A 77 6.30 -8.19 2.71
N TYR A 78 6.07 -9.22 1.90
CA TYR A 78 5.53 -10.48 2.39
C TYR A 78 6.42 -11.07 3.49
N ASP A 79 7.74 -11.12 3.27
CA ASP A 79 8.70 -11.62 4.25
C ASP A 79 8.70 -10.80 5.55
N HIS A 80 8.43 -9.50 5.45
CA HIS A 80 8.32 -8.61 6.62
C HIS A 80 7.09 -8.91 7.47
N VAL A 81 5.95 -9.24 6.84
CA VAL A 81 4.65 -9.34 7.52
C VAL A 81 4.17 -10.78 7.74
N LYS A 82 4.81 -11.79 7.13
CA LYS A 82 4.42 -13.20 7.29
C LYS A 82 4.50 -13.74 8.72
N ILE A 83 5.20 -13.06 9.61
CA ILE A 83 5.22 -13.39 11.03
C ILE A 83 3.82 -13.25 11.68
N ASP A 84 2.92 -12.48 11.04
CA ASP A 84 1.56 -12.25 11.51
C ASP A 84 0.54 -13.27 10.92
N ASP A 85 1.00 -14.18 10.07
CA ASP A 85 0.17 -15.14 9.32
C ASP A 85 -0.83 -15.91 10.20
N LEU A 86 -0.37 -16.39 11.37
CA LEU A 86 -1.23 -17.12 12.30
C LEU A 86 -2.44 -16.27 12.75
N TYR A 87 -2.22 -15.00 13.01
CA TYR A 87 -3.29 -14.06 13.42
C TYR A 87 -4.24 -13.78 12.28
N PHE A 88 -3.71 -13.59 11.07
CA PHE A 88 -4.53 -13.36 9.87
C PHE A 88 -5.44 -14.55 9.60
N GLN A 89 -4.90 -15.77 9.60
CA GLN A 89 -5.67 -16.98 9.36
C GLN A 89 -6.72 -17.22 10.48
N ALA A 90 -6.35 -17.02 11.75
CA ALA A 90 -7.23 -17.25 12.88
C ALA A 90 -8.43 -16.29 12.92
N THR A 91 -8.30 -15.09 12.35
CA THR A 91 -9.31 -14.02 12.45
C THR A 91 -9.96 -13.66 11.13
N GLY A 92 -9.48 -14.22 10.02
CA GLY A 92 -9.89 -13.83 8.67
C GLY A 92 -9.40 -12.42 8.28
N GLY A 93 -8.30 -11.97 8.86
CA GLY A 93 -7.67 -10.69 8.61
C GLY A 93 -6.61 -10.73 7.50
N GLY A 94 -5.69 -9.78 7.52
CA GLY A 94 -4.62 -9.70 6.53
C GLY A 94 -3.94 -8.34 6.49
N ILE A 95 -3.69 -7.84 5.28
CA ILE A 95 -2.98 -6.57 5.06
C ILE A 95 -3.97 -5.45 4.72
N CYS A 96 -3.79 -4.31 5.36
CA CYS A 96 -4.41 -3.05 4.96
C CYS A 96 -3.37 -2.12 4.34
N PHE A 97 -3.60 -1.63 3.15
CA PHE A 97 -2.80 -0.58 2.53
C PHE A 97 -3.50 0.76 2.73
N GLY A 98 -2.78 1.72 3.28
CA GLY A 98 -3.30 3.06 3.58
C GLY A 98 -2.16 4.06 3.77
N GLY A 99 -2.35 5.04 4.64
CA GLY A 99 -1.39 6.11 4.91
C GLY A 99 -1.50 7.24 3.91
N GLY A 100 -0.84 7.15 2.74
CA GLY A 100 -1.12 7.95 1.57
C GLY A 100 -2.29 7.40 0.76
N GLU A 101 -2.29 7.59 -0.57
CA GLU A 101 -3.32 7.02 -1.44
C GLU A 101 -2.84 5.68 -2.05
N PRO A 102 -3.34 4.53 -1.59
CA PRO A 102 -2.84 3.21 -2.01
C PRO A 102 -3.12 2.90 -3.48
N THR A 103 -4.13 3.50 -4.10
CA THR A 103 -4.43 3.29 -5.52
C THR A 103 -3.29 3.71 -6.46
N ARG A 104 -2.35 4.54 -5.98
CA ARG A 104 -1.12 4.88 -6.70
C ARG A 104 -0.17 3.70 -6.88
N TYR A 105 -0.35 2.65 -6.08
CA TYR A 105 0.49 1.45 -6.04
C TYR A 105 -0.24 0.21 -6.58
N ALA A 106 -1.21 0.40 -7.49
CA ALA A 106 -2.07 -0.68 -7.97
C ALA A 106 -1.27 -1.91 -8.47
N SER A 107 -0.22 -1.69 -9.27
CA SER A 107 0.60 -2.79 -9.78
C SER A 107 1.40 -3.52 -8.69
N PHE A 108 1.88 -2.79 -7.66
CA PHE A 108 2.53 -3.39 -6.50
C PHE A 108 1.54 -4.23 -5.68
N ILE A 109 0.32 -3.73 -5.44
CA ILE A 109 -0.73 -4.44 -4.69
C ILE A 109 -1.16 -5.70 -5.45
N GLU A 110 -1.25 -5.62 -6.77
CA GLU A 110 -1.54 -6.78 -7.62
C GLU A 110 -0.43 -7.84 -7.52
N GLU A 111 0.83 -7.42 -7.52
CA GLU A 111 1.97 -8.34 -7.34
C GLU A 111 1.97 -8.94 -5.93
N PHE A 112 1.70 -8.13 -4.91
CA PHE A 112 1.58 -8.59 -3.53
C PHE A 112 0.46 -9.64 -3.37
N ARG A 113 -0.70 -9.47 -4.05
CA ARG A 113 -1.76 -10.49 -4.09
C ARG A 113 -1.27 -11.82 -4.66
N ARG A 114 -0.43 -11.78 -5.70
CA ARG A 114 0.14 -13.02 -6.27
C ARG A 114 1.07 -13.71 -5.27
N VAL A 115 1.81 -12.95 -4.47
CA VAL A 115 2.75 -13.49 -3.47
C VAL A 115 2.01 -14.04 -2.26
N CYS A 116 1.08 -13.30 -1.66
CA CYS A 116 0.36 -13.74 -0.45
C CYS A 116 -0.79 -14.72 -0.73
N GLY A 117 -1.19 -14.88 -1.99
CA GLY A 117 -2.33 -15.72 -2.38
C GLY A 117 -3.66 -15.18 -1.85
N ASN A 118 -4.65 -16.07 -1.67
CA ASN A 118 -6.01 -15.69 -1.27
C ASN A 118 -6.30 -15.93 0.23
N VAL A 119 -5.31 -16.39 0.98
CA VAL A 119 -5.49 -16.69 2.41
C VAL A 119 -5.60 -15.41 3.22
N TRP A 120 -4.74 -14.44 2.94
CA TRP A 120 -4.80 -13.13 3.57
C TRP A 120 -5.80 -12.22 2.86
N LYS A 121 -6.55 -11.46 3.63
CA LYS A 121 -7.39 -10.41 3.08
C LYS A 121 -6.57 -9.18 2.75
N ILE A 122 -6.90 -8.53 1.63
CA ILE A 122 -6.36 -7.22 1.29
C ILE A 122 -7.45 -6.18 1.46
N THR A 123 -7.18 -5.20 2.31
CA THR A 123 -8.03 -4.03 2.55
C THR A 123 -7.33 -2.79 1.99
N LEU A 124 -8.07 -1.87 1.39
CA LEU A 124 -7.57 -0.54 1.03
C LEU A 124 -8.32 0.54 1.80
N GLU A 125 -7.56 1.43 2.45
CA GLU A 125 -8.06 2.73 2.94
C GLU A 125 -7.78 3.79 1.90
N THR A 126 -8.80 4.25 1.19
CA THR A 126 -8.63 5.07 -0.01
C THR A 126 -9.68 6.15 -0.13
N SER A 127 -9.30 7.29 -0.72
CA SER A 127 -10.22 8.33 -1.16
C SER A 127 -10.84 8.03 -2.53
N LEU A 128 -10.40 6.95 -3.21
CA LEU A 128 -10.73 6.62 -4.60
C LEU A 128 -10.37 7.73 -5.61
N TYR A 129 -9.45 8.64 -5.25
CA TYR A 129 -8.98 9.67 -6.18
C TYR A 129 -7.97 9.06 -7.17
N CYS A 130 -8.49 8.29 -8.11
CA CYS A 130 -7.74 7.58 -9.13
C CYS A 130 -8.57 7.39 -10.40
N SER A 131 -7.98 6.83 -11.45
CA SER A 131 -8.70 6.50 -12.69
C SER A 131 -9.61 5.29 -12.52
N GLU A 132 -10.64 5.21 -13.36
CA GLU A 132 -11.51 4.04 -13.43
C GLU A 132 -10.74 2.76 -13.76
N ASP A 133 -9.72 2.84 -14.62
CA ASP A 133 -8.86 1.69 -14.97
C ASP A 133 -8.11 1.16 -13.75
N THR A 134 -7.65 2.03 -12.86
CA THR A 134 -7.01 1.64 -11.58
C THR A 134 -7.99 0.88 -10.69
N ILE A 135 -9.24 1.34 -10.60
CA ILE A 135 -10.28 0.64 -9.85
C ILE A 135 -10.57 -0.73 -10.48
N ARG A 136 -10.69 -0.82 -11.80
CA ARG A 136 -10.90 -2.08 -12.52
C ARG A 136 -9.76 -3.07 -12.29
N GLN A 137 -8.51 -2.58 -12.20
CA GLN A 137 -7.35 -3.41 -11.88
C GLN A 137 -7.40 -3.96 -10.45
N LEU A 138 -7.77 -3.13 -9.48
CA LEU A 138 -7.75 -3.48 -8.06
C LEU A 138 -8.99 -4.26 -7.61
N ALA A 139 -10.17 -4.03 -8.21
CA ALA A 139 -11.42 -4.63 -7.79
C ALA A 139 -11.40 -6.17 -7.66
N PRO A 140 -10.76 -6.95 -8.55
CA PRO A 140 -10.74 -8.41 -8.44
C PRO A 140 -9.78 -8.94 -7.37
N ILE A 141 -8.89 -8.10 -6.82
CA ILE A 141 -7.81 -8.53 -5.92
C ILE A 141 -7.93 -7.95 -4.51
N VAL A 142 -8.77 -6.95 -4.31
CA VAL A 142 -9.03 -6.30 -3.02
C VAL A 142 -10.30 -6.89 -2.41
N ASP A 143 -10.20 -7.38 -1.17
CA ASP A 143 -11.33 -7.99 -0.47
C ASP A 143 -12.23 -6.96 0.21
N HIS A 144 -11.65 -5.87 0.74
CA HIS A 144 -12.37 -4.84 1.47
C HIS A 144 -11.90 -3.44 1.06
N TRP A 145 -12.86 -2.52 0.98
CA TRP A 145 -12.62 -1.12 0.66
C TRP A 145 -13.15 -0.25 1.80
N ILE A 146 -12.26 0.48 2.45
CA ILE A 146 -12.60 1.53 3.41
C ILE A 146 -12.48 2.83 2.65
N VAL A 147 -13.61 3.37 2.24
CA VAL A 147 -13.67 4.57 1.40
C VAL A 147 -13.90 5.80 2.24
N ASP A 148 -12.96 6.73 2.18
CA ASP A 148 -13.06 8.04 2.83
C ASP A 148 -13.61 9.06 1.83
N VAL A 149 -14.91 9.36 1.95
CA VAL A 149 -15.59 10.32 1.09
C VAL A 149 -15.16 11.74 1.46
N LYS A 150 -14.37 12.38 0.59
CA LYS A 150 -13.80 13.72 0.84
C LYS A 150 -14.73 14.87 0.45
N ASP A 151 -15.57 14.67 -0.56
CA ASP A 151 -16.57 15.64 -1.03
C ASP A 151 -17.78 14.93 -1.61
N ILE A 152 -18.94 15.57 -1.57
CA ILE A 152 -20.18 15.13 -2.20
C ILE A 152 -20.61 16.04 -3.37
N ASN A 153 -19.84 17.07 -3.68
CA ASN A 153 -20.09 17.96 -4.80
C ASN A 153 -19.47 17.38 -6.09
N HIS A 154 -20.21 17.47 -7.18
CA HIS A 154 -19.79 16.98 -8.49
C HIS A 154 -18.77 17.90 -9.20
N VAL A 155 -18.43 19.04 -8.60
CA VAL A 155 -17.49 20.02 -9.15
C VAL A 155 -16.33 20.17 -8.18
N ILE A 156 -15.23 19.50 -8.48
CA ILE A 156 -13.91 19.73 -7.89
C ILE A 156 -13.05 20.44 -8.92
#